data_d2821cb2c914a8456a12cc371b93d750
#
_entry.id   d2821cb2c914a8456a12cc371b93d750
#
_cell.length_a   1.000
_cell.length_b   1.000
_cell.length_c   1.000
_cell.angle_alpha   90.00
_cell.angle_beta   90.00
_cell.angle_gamma   90.00
#
_symmetry.space_group_name_H-M   'P 1'
#
loop_
_entity.id
_entity.type
_entity.pdbx_description
1 polymer ?
#
loop_
_entity_poly.entity_id
_entity_poly.type
_entity_poly.pdbx_seq_one_letter_code
_entity_poly.pdbx_strand_id
1 'polypeptide(L)'
;MLMTVLKGELATQQSKALIRAFKALKDFVVDNTTLIGQRELLRLSVQTTQNTTDIAEIKDNMVTKADLAKVVQDFTDPNTRREYLILNGESVEANIAYSGIYKAAKKSIFVIDNYIGLKTLVLLKEASPSVQITIFSDNIGRGLHQSDFDDFHHQYPAIILNFRKTCGIYHDRYIVVDYNTSSERIFHCGASSKDAGNKVTTITEVTDRQVYHPIVDALLLNPVLLLN
;
A
#
# COMPACT_ATOMS: atom_id res chain seq x y z
N MET A 1 23.37 -4.47 -71.34
CA MET A 1 23.13 -4.46 -72.80
C MET A 1 24.08 -3.53 -73.59
N LEU A 2 25.26 -3.18 -73.10
CA LEU A 2 26.26 -2.29 -73.77
C LEU A 2 27.51 -3.05 -74.28
N MET A 3 27.59 -4.36 -74.11
CA MET A 3 28.76 -5.17 -74.44
C MET A 3 28.78 -5.75 -75.88
N THR A 4 27.77 -5.53 -76.71
CA THR A 4 27.60 -6.16 -77.98
C THR A 4 27.94 -5.26 -79.17
N VAL A 5 28.49 -4.04 -78.94
CA VAL A 5 28.71 -3.05 -80.05
C VAL A 5 30.17 -2.85 -80.40
N LEU A 6 31.12 -3.48 -79.69
CA LEU A 6 32.56 -3.33 -79.98
C LEU A 6 33.01 -4.38 -81.00
N LYS A 7 33.26 -3.95 -82.24
CA LYS A 7 33.80 -4.78 -83.32
C LYS A 7 35.33 -4.54 -83.45
N GLY A 8 36.10 -5.61 -83.27
CA GLY A 8 37.53 -5.59 -83.35
C GLY A 8 38.18 -6.65 -82.45
N GLU A 9 39.34 -7.18 -82.84
CA GLU A 9 40.00 -8.25 -82.08
C GLU A 9 40.35 -7.81 -80.64
N LEU A 10 40.82 -6.59 -80.46
CA LEU A 10 41.14 -5.99 -79.16
C LEU A 10 39.90 -5.80 -78.34
N ALA A 11 38.82 -5.31 -78.94
CA ALA A 11 37.53 -5.12 -78.24
C ALA A 11 36.91 -6.47 -77.82
N THR A 12 37.10 -7.49 -78.64
CA THR A 12 36.67 -8.84 -78.31
C THR A 12 37.47 -9.44 -77.15
N GLN A 13 38.78 -9.23 -77.13
CA GLN A 13 39.65 -9.66 -76.05
C GLN A 13 39.32 -8.95 -74.75
N GLN A 14 39.13 -7.63 -74.77
CA GLN A 14 38.71 -6.83 -73.60
C GLN A 14 37.33 -7.25 -73.07
N SER A 15 36.39 -7.49 -73.99
CA SER A 15 35.06 -7.97 -73.60
C SER A 15 35.09 -9.35 -72.91
N LYS A 16 35.92 -10.28 -73.46
CA LYS A 16 36.14 -11.60 -72.86
C LYS A 16 36.80 -11.50 -71.46
N ALA A 17 37.80 -10.61 -71.33
CA ALA A 17 38.47 -10.39 -70.06
C ALA A 17 37.51 -9.81 -69.03
N LEU A 18 36.65 -8.84 -69.38
CA LEU A 18 35.65 -8.25 -68.55
C LEU A 18 34.58 -9.26 -68.11
N ILE A 19 34.11 -10.11 -69.01
CA ILE A 19 33.17 -11.20 -68.72
C ILE A 19 33.76 -12.19 -67.70
N ARG A 20 35.05 -12.57 -67.89
CA ARG A 20 35.77 -13.46 -66.99
C ARG A 20 35.91 -12.83 -65.58
N ALA A 21 36.32 -11.54 -65.53
CA ALA A 21 36.43 -10.81 -64.28
C ALA A 21 35.08 -10.68 -63.56
N PHE A 22 34.03 -10.38 -64.33
CA PHE A 22 32.68 -10.32 -63.77
C PHE A 22 32.17 -11.67 -63.19
N LYS A 23 32.46 -12.78 -63.95
CA LYS A 23 32.13 -14.13 -63.47
C LYS A 23 32.91 -14.44 -62.19
N ALA A 24 34.22 -14.21 -62.17
CA ALA A 24 35.05 -14.45 -61.00
C ALA A 24 34.58 -13.63 -59.79
N LEU A 25 34.19 -12.36 -59.97
CA LEU A 25 33.62 -11.51 -58.92
C LEU A 25 32.29 -12.05 -58.45
N LYS A 26 31.41 -12.47 -59.36
CA LYS A 26 30.13 -13.08 -59.03
C LYS A 26 30.30 -14.34 -58.18
N ASP A 27 31.18 -15.24 -58.63
CA ASP A 27 31.46 -16.51 -57.95
C ASP A 27 32.06 -16.21 -56.55
N PHE A 28 33.00 -15.27 -56.42
CA PHE A 28 33.55 -14.81 -55.17
C PHE A 28 32.48 -14.24 -54.23
N VAL A 29 31.58 -13.39 -54.76
CA VAL A 29 30.47 -12.81 -53.96
C VAL A 29 29.52 -13.90 -53.48
N VAL A 30 29.14 -14.84 -54.37
CA VAL A 30 28.25 -15.93 -54.01
C VAL A 30 28.86 -16.83 -52.91
N ASP A 31 30.13 -17.23 -53.11
CA ASP A 31 30.82 -18.10 -52.15
C ASP A 31 31.05 -17.42 -50.79
N ASN A 32 31.35 -16.14 -50.78
CA ASN A 32 31.56 -15.40 -49.54
C ASN A 32 30.24 -14.94 -48.89
N THR A 33 29.19 -14.68 -49.67
CA THR A 33 27.89 -14.32 -49.14
C THR A 33 27.27 -15.47 -48.34
N THR A 34 27.48 -16.71 -48.81
CA THR A 34 27.01 -17.90 -48.10
C THR A 34 27.73 -18.10 -46.77
N LEU A 35 29.06 -17.85 -46.73
CA LEU A 35 29.88 -17.94 -45.51
C LEU A 35 29.61 -16.81 -44.54
N ILE A 36 29.50 -15.58 -45.03
CA ILE A 36 29.17 -14.38 -44.21
C ILE A 36 27.74 -14.50 -43.70
N GLY A 37 26.78 -14.90 -44.52
CA GLY A 37 25.38 -15.08 -44.11
C GLY A 37 25.18 -16.16 -43.05
N GLN A 38 25.90 -17.27 -43.11
CA GLN A 38 25.85 -18.30 -42.08
C GLN A 38 26.44 -17.84 -40.75
N ARG A 39 27.56 -17.15 -40.76
CA ARG A 39 28.18 -16.57 -39.55
C ARG A 39 27.28 -15.50 -38.91
N GLU A 40 26.71 -14.64 -39.74
CA GLU A 40 25.80 -13.58 -39.28
C GLU A 40 24.51 -14.15 -38.70
N LEU A 41 23.92 -15.15 -39.37
CA LEU A 41 22.76 -15.91 -38.87
C LEU A 41 23.05 -16.59 -37.52
N LEU A 42 24.20 -17.24 -37.40
CA LEU A 42 24.60 -17.88 -36.12
C LEU A 42 24.76 -16.84 -35.02
N ARG A 43 25.41 -15.70 -35.29
CA ARG A 43 25.60 -14.61 -34.33
C ARG A 43 24.27 -14.01 -33.91
N LEU A 44 23.36 -13.75 -34.86
CA LEU A 44 22.01 -13.26 -34.58
C LEU A 44 21.18 -14.27 -33.76
N SER A 45 21.31 -15.55 -34.07
CA SER A 45 20.63 -16.62 -33.33
C SER A 45 21.10 -16.65 -31.86
N VAL A 46 22.41 -16.61 -31.62
CA VAL A 46 22.98 -16.58 -30.26
C VAL A 46 22.51 -15.33 -29.50
N GLN A 47 22.58 -14.16 -30.17
CA GLN A 47 22.15 -12.90 -29.55
C GLN A 47 20.64 -12.88 -29.28
N THR A 48 19.83 -13.43 -30.17
CA THR A 48 18.38 -13.53 -29.97
C THR A 48 18.07 -14.45 -28.79
N THR A 49 18.77 -15.57 -28.67
CA THR A 49 18.60 -16.50 -27.55
C THR A 49 18.98 -15.81 -26.22
N GLN A 50 20.11 -15.09 -26.21
CA GLN A 50 20.52 -14.34 -25.03
C GLN A 50 19.51 -13.26 -24.64
N ASN A 51 19.07 -12.44 -25.61
CA ASN A 51 18.06 -11.42 -25.40
C ASN A 51 16.74 -12.03 -24.87
N THR A 52 16.35 -13.22 -25.36
CA THR A 52 15.14 -13.90 -24.87
C THR A 52 15.29 -14.30 -23.41
N THR A 53 16.45 -14.81 -23.02
CA THR A 53 16.77 -15.14 -21.63
C THR A 53 16.76 -13.90 -20.75
N ASP A 54 17.44 -12.85 -21.17
CA ASP A 54 17.51 -11.58 -20.43
C ASP A 54 16.12 -10.94 -20.26
N ILE A 55 15.27 -10.99 -21.30
CA ILE A 55 13.89 -10.52 -21.23
C ILE A 55 13.05 -11.35 -20.25
N ALA A 56 13.25 -12.66 -20.23
CA ALA A 56 12.56 -13.54 -19.28
C ALA A 56 12.96 -13.18 -17.84
N GLU A 57 14.25 -13.04 -17.58
CA GLU A 57 14.79 -12.66 -16.27
C GLU A 57 14.33 -11.27 -15.83
N ILE A 58 14.31 -10.28 -16.75
CA ILE A 58 13.75 -8.95 -16.47
C ILE A 58 12.27 -9.05 -16.11
N LYS A 59 11.47 -9.83 -16.85
CA LYS A 59 10.04 -9.99 -16.57
C LYS A 59 9.77 -10.64 -15.23
N ASP A 60 10.57 -11.61 -14.82
CA ASP A 60 10.43 -12.31 -13.56
C ASP A 60 10.79 -11.41 -12.35
N ASN A 61 11.71 -10.46 -12.55
CA ASN A 61 12.18 -9.55 -11.51
C ASN A 61 11.55 -8.14 -11.57
N MET A 62 10.75 -7.86 -12.58
CA MET A 62 10.18 -6.53 -12.81
C MET A 62 8.93 -6.31 -11.96
N VAL A 63 8.91 -5.23 -11.22
CA VAL A 63 7.68 -4.71 -10.60
C VAL A 63 6.73 -4.22 -11.69
N THR A 64 5.54 -4.80 -11.76
CA THR A 64 4.53 -4.39 -12.74
C THR A 64 3.87 -3.07 -12.34
N LYS A 65 3.21 -2.39 -13.31
CA LYS A 65 2.37 -1.21 -12.99
C LYS A 65 1.24 -1.55 -12.01
N ALA A 66 0.74 -2.80 -12.04
CA ALA A 66 -0.28 -3.28 -11.11
C ALA A 66 0.29 -3.43 -9.69
N ASP A 67 1.51 -3.96 -9.55
CA ASP A 67 2.18 -4.07 -8.25
C ASP A 67 2.46 -2.67 -7.67
N LEU A 68 2.94 -1.75 -8.51
CA LEU A 68 3.17 -0.37 -8.09
C LEU A 68 1.85 0.32 -7.69
N ALA A 69 0.78 0.13 -8.48
CA ALA A 69 -0.54 0.67 -8.15
C ALA A 69 -1.06 0.11 -6.82
N LYS A 70 -0.85 -1.19 -6.57
CA LYS A 70 -1.21 -1.82 -5.30
C LYS A 70 -0.40 -1.24 -4.13
N VAL A 71 0.91 -1.10 -4.27
CA VAL A 71 1.75 -0.46 -3.27
C VAL A 71 1.31 0.98 -3.00
N VAL A 72 1.05 1.77 -4.04
CA VAL A 72 0.53 3.15 -3.89
C VAL A 72 -0.85 3.15 -3.21
N GLN A 73 -1.73 2.22 -3.58
CA GLN A 73 -3.04 2.06 -2.95
C GLN A 73 -2.89 1.69 -1.46
N ASP A 74 -2.00 0.77 -1.13
CA ASP A 74 -1.70 0.37 0.26
C ASP A 74 -1.16 1.55 1.09
N PHE A 75 -0.41 2.47 0.46
CA PHE A 75 0.05 3.71 1.12
C PHE A 75 -1.02 4.78 1.25
N THR A 76 -2.00 4.80 0.35
CA THR A 76 -3.04 5.86 0.30
C THR A 76 -4.36 5.43 0.91
N ASP A 77 -4.62 4.12 1.05
CA ASP A 77 -5.82 3.60 1.69
C ASP A 77 -5.70 3.70 3.22
N PRO A 78 -6.53 4.52 3.88
CA PRO A 78 -6.54 4.60 5.34
C PRO A 78 -6.76 3.24 6.04
N ASN A 79 -7.38 2.26 5.35
CA ASN A 79 -7.63 0.94 5.91
C ASN A 79 -6.38 0.05 5.94
N THR A 80 -5.36 0.36 5.15
CA THR A 80 -4.08 -0.39 5.10
C THR A 80 -2.96 0.30 5.84
N ARG A 81 -3.15 1.58 6.21
CA ARG A 81 -2.15 2.36 6.92
C ARG A 81 -1.95 1.79 8.34
N ARG A 82 -0.72 1.39 8.64
CA ARG A 82 -0.36 0.76 9.92
C ARG A 82 0.27 1.69 10.93
N GLU A 83 0.75 2.84 10.48
CA GLU A 83 1.43 3.81 11.34
C GLU A 83 1.11 5.23 10.92
N TYR A 84 0.84 6.07 11.92
CA TYR A 84 0.62 7.49 11.77
C TYR A 84 1.59 8.21 12.69
N LEU A 85 2.48 9.02 12.13
CA LEU A 85 3.24 10.00 12.88
C LEU A 85 2.48 11.33 12.81
N ILE A 86 2.14 11.88 13.97
CA ILE A 86 1.42 13.15 14.11
C ILE A 86 2.37 14.13 14.80
N LEU A 87 2.67 15.22 14.14
CA LEU A 87 3.59 16.23 14.67
C LEU A 87 2.87 17.23 15.57
N ASN A 88 3.66 18.04 16.28
CA ASN A 88 3.12 19.11 17.09
C ASN A 88 2.41 20.17 16.22
N GLY A 89 1.19 20.52 16.57
CA GLY A 89 0.32 21.42 15.81
C GLY A 89 -0.57 20.75 14.76
N GLU A 90 -0.42 19.45 14.50
CA GLU A 90 -1.18 18.69 13.50
C GLU A 90 -2.49 18.09 14.04
N SER A 91 -3.34 18.93 14.64
CA SER A 91 -4.62 18.47 15.19
C SER A 91 -5.61 18.02 14.13
N VAL A 92 -5.52 18.54 12.91
CA VAL A 92 -6.40 18.14 11.78
C VAL A 92 -6.01 16.74 11.31
N GLU A 93 -4.72 16.50 11.11
CA GLU A 93 -4.16 15.20 10.71
C GLU A 93 -4.47 14.13 11.76
N ALA A 94 -4.37 14.48 13.04
CA ALA A 94 -4.77 13.62 14.14
C ALA A 94 -6.27 13.24 14.03
N ASN A 95 -7.15 14.20 13.80
CA ASN A 95 -8.57 13.96 13.63
C ASN A 95 -8.85 13.05 12.43
N ILE A 96 -8.18 13.28 11.30
CA ILE A 96 -8.31 12.45 10.10
C ILE A 96 -7.88 11.01 10.41
N ALA A 97 -6.77 10.81 11.13
CA ALA A 97 -6.27 9.48 11.48
C ALA A 97 -7.26 8.72 12.37
N TYR A 98 -7.72 9.33 13.47
CA TYR A 98 -8.70 8.70 14.38
C TYR A 98 -10.03 8.43 13.69
N SER A 99 -10.58 9.41 12.97
CA SER A 99 -11.83 9.25 12.22
C SER A 99 -11.73 8.15 11.18
N GLY A 100 -10.60 8.05 10.48
CA GLY A 100 -10.34 6.99 9.50
C GLY A 100 -10.35 5.60 10.14
N ILE A 101 -9.72 5.44 11.31
CA ILE A 101 -9.73 4.17 12.07
C ILE A 101 -11.16 3.81 12.46
N TYR A 102 -11.94 4.75 13.02
CA TYR A 102 -13.32 4.49 13.45
C TYR A 102 -14.25 4.18 12.28
N LYS A 103 -14.11 4.90 11.16
CA LYS A 103 -14.90 4.70 9.94
C LYS A 103 -14.66 3.31 9.30
N ALA A 104 -13.48 2.74 9.49
CA ALA A 104 -13.14 1.43 8.94
C ALA A 104 -13.80 0.26 9.68
N ALA A 105 -14.34 0.48 10.89
CA ALA A 105 -14.98 -0.55 11.68
C ALA A 105 -16.28 -1.07 11.05
N LYS A 106 -16.49 -2.38 11.15
CA LYS A 106 -17.68 -3.06 10.60
C LYS A 106 -18.59 -3.67 11.67
N LYS A 107 -18.03 -4.02 12.83
CA LYS A 107 -18.76 -4.68 13.92
C LYS A 107 -18.61 -4.00 15.27
N SER A 108 -17.38 -3.69 15.67
CA SER A 108 -17.13 -3.16 17.00
C SER A 108 -15.94 -2.19 17.03
N ILE A 109 -16.02 -1.24 17.97
CA ILE A 109 -14.90 -0.37 18.34
C ILE A 109 -14.78 -0.42 19.85
N PHE A 110 -13.60 -0.75 20.37
CA PHE A 110 -13.24 -0.57 21.76
C PHE A 110 -12.19 0.54 21.85
N VAL A 111 -12.49 1.58 22.60
CA VAL A 111 -11.56 2.67 22.92
C VAL A 111 -11.10 2.48 24.35
N ILE A 112 -9.82 2.25 24.57
CA ILE A 112 -9.19 2.09 25.87
C ILE A 112 -8.38 3.35 26.14
N ASP A 113 -8.94 4.29 26.86
CA ASP A 113 -8.32 5.60 27.10
C ASP A 113 -8.88 6.25 28.36
N ASN A 114 -8.04 6.50 29.36
CA ASN A 114 -8.45 7.12 30.62
C ASN A 114 -8.71 8.63 30.50
N TYR A 115 -8.36 9.26 29.38
CA TYR A 115 -8.47 10.70 29.15
C TYR A 115 -9.44 11.02 28.02
N ILE A 116 -10.70 10.61 28.18
CA ILE A 116 -11.76 10.88 27.19
C ILE A 116 -12.35 12.28 27.35
N GLY A 117 -13.06 12.76 26.33
CA GLY A 117 -13.76 14.04 26.35
C GLY A 117 -14.72 14.16 25.17
N LEU A 118 -15.43 15.29 25.05
CA LEU A 118 -16.37 15.54 23.97
C LEU A 118 -15.75 15.31 22.57
N LYS A 119 -14.51 15.70 22.35
CA LYS A 119 -13.81 15.46 21.08
C LYS A 119 -13.70 13.97 20.76
N THR A 120 -13.56 13.09 21.77
CA THR A 120 -13.55 11.63 21.55
C THR A 120 -14.88 11.18 20.94
N LEU A 121 -16.01 11.67 21.46
CA LEU A 121 -17.35 11.35 20.92
C LEU A 121 -17.52 11.91 19.50
N VAL A 122 -17.09 13.15 19.26
CA VAL A 122 -17.17 13.79 17.96
C VAL A 122 -16.40 13.00 16.89
N LEU A 123 -15.27 12.38 17.22
CA LEU A 123 -14.54 11.53 16.30
C LEU A 123 -15.24 10.18 16.07
N LEU A 124 -15.85 9.63 17.10
CA LEU A 124 -16.61 8.36 17.04
C LEU A 124 -17.89 8.44 16.21
N LYS A 125 -18.42 9.64 15.95
CA LYS A 125 -19.58 9.82 15.05
C LYS A 125 -19.35 9.34 13.62
N GLU A 126 -18.08 9.22 13.21
CA GLU A 126 -17.71 8.72 11.88
C GLU A 126 -17.87 7.19 11.75
N ALA A 127 -18.07 6.49 12.87
CA ALA A 127 -18.38 5.06 12.83
C ALA A 127 -19.77 4.81 12.20
N SER A 128 -19.91 3.66 11.54
CA SER A 128 -21.22 3.24 11.03
C SER A 128 -22.22 3.02 12.18
N PRO A 129 -23.50 3.39 12.04
CA PRO A 129 -24.53 3.14 13.05
C PRO A 129 -24.69 1.68 13.47
N SER A 130 -24.26 0.74 12.63
CA SER A 130 -24.31 -0.70 12.94
C SER A 130 -23.17 -1.18 13.84
N VAL A 131 -22.19 -0.33 14.14
CA VAL A 131 -21.01 -0.67 14.92
C VAL A 131 -21.29 -0.49 16.40
N GLN A 132 -20.97 -1.52 17.20
CA GLN A 132 -21.05 -1.44 18.64
C GLN A 132 -19.81 -0.77 19.21
N ILE A 133 -19.99 0.32 19.95
CA ILE A 133 -18.88 1.07 20.51
C ILE A 133 -18.86 0.93 22.04
N THR A 134 -17.71 0.54 22.58
CA THR A 134 -17.48 0.53 24.03
C THR A 134 -16.23 1.34 24.36
N ILE A 135 -16.38 2.30 25.25
CA ILE A 135 -15.29 3.12 25.74
C ILE A 135 -14.93 2.61 27.14
N PHE A 136 -13.68 2.16 27.29
CA PHE A 136 -13.09 1.77 28.57
C PHE A 136 -12.27 2.95 29.09
N SER A 137 -12.67 3.51 30.22
CA SER A 137 -12.06 4.71 30.78
C SER A 137 -12.31 4.80 32.29
N ASP A 138 -11.37 5.41 33.00
CA ASP A 138 -11.62 5.89 34.36
C ASP A 138 -11.96 7.41 34.38
N ASN A 139 -12.08 8.00 33.18
CA ASN A 139 -12.53 9.38 32.98
C ASN A 139 -11.72 10.42 33.74
N ILE A 140 -10.38 10.34 33.66
CA ILE A 140 -9.45 11.13 34.46
C ILE A 140 -9.32 12.58 33.91
N GLY A 141 -9.10 13.53 34.80
CA GLY A 141 -8.88 14.93 34.49
C GLY A 141 -10.17 15.71 34.21
N ARG A 142 -10.14 16.62 33.22
CA ARG A 142 -11.36 17.25 32.68
C ARG A 142 -12.05 16.24 31.74
N GLY A 143 -12.65 15.24 32.32
CA GLY A 143 -13.22 14.12 31.62
C GLY A 143 -14.45 14.46 30.79
N LEU A 144 -15.14 13.42 30.33
CA LEU A 144 -16.43 13.51 29.66
C LEU A 144 -17.51 13.67 30.72
N HIS A 145 -18.39 14.66 30.56
CA HIS A 145 -19.54 14.87 31.46
C HIS A 145 -20.79 14.17 30.88
N GLN A 146 -21.74 13.87 31.78
CA GLN A 146 -23.01 13.29 31.38
C GLN A 146 -23.76 14.18 30.38
N SER A 147 -23.73 15.51 30.58
CA SER A 147 -24.33 16.47 29.67
C SER A 147 -23.73 16.42 28.25
N ASP A 148 -22.41 16.22 28.12
CA ASP A 148 -21.76 16.09 26.81
C ASP A 148 -22.24 14.83 26.07
N PHE A 149 -22.44 13.75 26.83
CA PHE A 149 -22.97 12.51 26.29
C PHE A 149 -24.44 12.64 25.88
N ASP A 150 -25.23 13.27 26.68
CA ASP A 150 -26.66 13.49 26.41
C ASP A 150 -26.85 14.35 25.16
N ASP A 151 -26.08 15.43 25.02
CA ASP A 151 -26.07 16.27 23.81
C ASP A 151 -25.63 15.49 22.58
N PHE A 152 -24.58 14.69 22.70
CA PHE A 152 -24.10 13.84 21.62
C PHE A 152 -25.16 12.81 21.22
N HIS A 153 -25.76 12.11 22.18
CA HIS A 153 -26.77 11.11 21.90
C HIS A 153 -28.04 11.70 21.29
N HIS A 154 -28.42 12.91 21.72
CA HIS A 154 -29.53 13.65 21.08
C HIS A 154 -29.25 13.96 19.60
N GLN A 155 -28.01 14.37 19.27
CA GLN A 155 -27.62 14.69 17.89
C GLN A 155 -27.37 13.47 17.03
N TYR A 156 -26.86 12.39 17.61
CA TYR A 156 -26.45 11.15 16.91
C TYR A 156 -27.09 9.90 17.55
N PRO A 157 -28.42 9.79 17.57
CA PRO A 157 -29.12 8.71 18.29
C PRO A 157 -28.85 7.31 17.71
N ALA A 158 -28.38 7.24 16.47
CA ALA A 158 -28.01 5.99 15.82
C ALA A 158 -26.65 5.44 16.27
N ILE A 159 -25.82 6.24 16.96
CA ILE A 159 -24.52 5.81 17.49
C ILE A 159 -24.72 5.34 18.94
N ILE A 160 -24.56 4.05 19.14
CA ILE A 160 -24.73 3.43 20.47
C ILE A 160 -23.37 3.34 21.15
N LEU A 161 -23.25 4.04 22.30
CA LEU A 161 -22.02 4.06 23.10
C LEU A 161 -22.27 3.36 24.43
N ASN A 162 -21.34 2.50 24.81
CA ASN A 162 -21.28 1.90 26.16
C ASN A 162 -20.02 2.38 26.86
N PHE A 163 -20.10 2.56 28.18
CA PHE A 163 -18.96 3.01 28.98
C PHE A 163 -18.65 1.97 30.06
N ARG A 164 -17.37 1.62 30.19
CA ARG A 164 -16.87 0.71 31.24
C ARG A 164 -15.59 1.27 31.84
N LYS A 165 -15.30 0.89 33.08
CA LYS A 165 -14.11 1.31 33.80
C LYS A 165 -12.89 0.54 33.31
N THR A 166 -11.71 1.18 33.28
CA THR A 166 -10.40 0.52 33.13
C THR A 166 -9.89 0.00 34.47
N CYS A 167 -10.42 0.47 35.58
CA CYS A 167 -10.02 0.11 36.95
C CYS A 167 -8.54 0.44 37.27
N GLY A 168 -8.00 1.50 36.71
CA GLY A 168 -6.65 2.00 37.00
C GLY A 168 -5.50 1.15 36.48
N ILE A 169 -5.77 0.15 35.63
CA ILE A 169 -4.75 -0.82 35.20
C ILE A 169 -4.00 -0.33 33.95
N TYR A 170 -4.60 0.58 33.18
CA TYR A 170 -4.08 0.97 31.87
C TYR A 170 -3.35 2.31 31.91
N HIS A 171 -2.08 2.29 31.52
CA HIS A 171 -1.28 3.48 31.28
C HIS A 171 -1.38 3.93 29.80
N ASP A 172 -1.28 2.97 28.91
CA ASP A 172 -1.30 3.20 27.47
C ASP A 172 -2.72 3.20 26.90
N ARG A 173 -2.86 3.70 25.70
CA ARG A 173 -4.13 3.85 25.00
C ARG A 173 -4.19 2.94 23.81
N TYR A 174 -5.35 2.30 23.63
CA TYR A 174 -5.56 1.39 22.52
C TYR A 174 -6.91 1.64 21.84
N ILE A 175 -6.97 1.34 20.56
CA ILE A 175 -8.21 1.22 19.81
C ILE A 175 -8.24 -0.19 19.23
N VAL A 176 -9.31 -0.94 19.55
CA VAL A 176 -9.54 -2.26 18.98
C VAL A 176 -10.74 -2.17 18.07
N VAL A 177 -10.55 -2.50 16.81
CA VAL A 177 -11.58 -2.49 15.77
C VAL A 177 -11.92 -3.93 15.43
N ASP A 178 -13.21 -4.23 15.34
CA ASP A 178 -13.76 -5.52 14.92
C ASP A 178 -13.19 -6.72 15.70
N TYR A 179 -13.15 -6.57 17.03
CA TYR A 179 -12.61 -7.55 17.96
C TYR A 179 -13.11 -8.96 17.68
N ASN A 180 -12.17 -9.92 17.72
CA ASN A 180 -12.41 -11.35 17.51
C ASN A 180 -13.08 -11.67 16.16
N THR A 181 -12.69 -10.95 15.11
CA THR A 181 -13.09 -11.21 13.72
C THR A 181 -11.87 -11.32 12.79
N SER A 182 -12.09 -11.75 11.55
CA SER A 182 -11.02 -11.78 10.54
C SER A 182 -10.51 -10.38 10.15
N SER A 183 -11.31 -9.33 10.38
CA SER A 183 -10.96 -7.92 10.12
C SER A 183 -10.48 -7.18 11.35
N GLU A 184 -10.18 -7.88 12.45
CA GLU A 184 -9.66 -7.28 13.67
C GLU A 184 -8.39 -6.48 13.44
N ARG A 185 -8.35 -5.27 13.99
CA ARG A 185 -7.16 -4.42 14.06
C ARG A 185 -7.05 -3.82 15.47
N ILE A 186 -5.82 -3.77 15.97
CA ILE A 186 -5.51 -3.17 17.27
C ILE A 186 -4.48 -2.07 17.05
N PHE A 187 -4.75 -0.88 17.57
CA PHE A 187 -3.86 0.27 17.48
C PHE A 187 -3.41 0.68 18.86
N HIS A 188 -2.10 0.85 19.02
CA HIS A 188 -1.50 1.55 20.14
C HIS A 188 -1.46 3.04 19.84
N CYS A 189 -1.94 3.87 20.75
CA CYS A 189 -2.03 5.32 20.59
C CYS A 189 -1.17 6.02 21.64
N GLY A 190 -0.17 6.77 21.23
CA GLY A 190 0.71 7.52 22.12
C GLY A 190 0.02 8.70 22.83
N ALA A 191 -1.06 9.22 22.26
CA ALA A 191 -1.88 10.28 22.85
C ALA A 191 -3.36 9.90 22.88
N SER A 192 -4.13 10.55 23.76
CA SER A 192 -5.60 10.50 23.72
C SER A 192 -6.12 11.16 22.43
N SER A 193 -7.21 10.65 21.89
CA SER A 193 -7.83 11.22 20.69
C SER A 193 -8.21 12.70 20.85
N LYS A 194 -8.56 13.12 22.07
CA LYS A 194 -8.86 14.54 22.36
C LYS A 194 -7.65 15.45 22.32
N ASP A 195 -6.45 14.93 22.64
CA ASP A 195 -5.21 15.70 22.82
C ASP A 195 -4.20 15.48 21.67
N ALA A 196 -4.48 14.53 20.77
CA ALA A 196 -3.61 14.23 19.64
C ALA A 196 -3.41 15.46 18.73
N GLY A 197 -2.16 15.68 18.32
CA GLY A 197 -1.73 16.87 17.59
C GLY A 197 -1.24 18.02 18.47
N ASN A 198 -1.43 17.98 19.78
CA ASN A 198 -0.86 18.98 20.70
C ASN A 198 0.64 18.73 20.98
N LYS A 199 1.11 17.52 20.76
CA LYS A 199 2.51 17.08 20.87
C LYS A 199 2.76 16.00 19.83
N VAL A 200 4.05 15.76 19.53
CA VAL A 200 4.43 14.63 18.66
C VAL A 200 3.94 13.33 19.28
N THR A 201 3.24 12.54 18.49
CA THR A 201 2.69 11.24 18.90
C THR A 201 2.58 10.29 17.71
N THR A 202 2.46 9.00 18.00
CA THR A 202 2.22 7.97 16.98
C THR A 202 0.94 7.22 17.27
N ILE A 203 0.32 6.70 16.20
CA ILE A 203 -0.67 5.63 16.27
C ILE A 203 -0.10 4.49 15.44
N THR A 204 0.09 3.32 16.05
CA THR A 204 0.75 2.18 15.41
C THR A 204 -0.13 0.94 15.50
N GLU A 205 -0.38 0.27 14.39
CA GLU A 205 -1.10 -1.00 14.38
C GLU A 205 -0.24 -2.12 14.94
N VAL A 206 -0.78 -2.85 15.89
CA VAL A 206 -0.13 -4.01 16.53
C VAL A 206 -0.19 -5.21 15.58
N THR A 207 0.94 -5.87 15.37
CA THR A 207 1.03 -7.04 14.48
C THR A 207 0.59 -8.34 15.16
N ASP A 208 1.00 -8.55 16.42
CA ASP A 208 0.60 -9.72 17.21
C ASP A 208 -0.62 -9.41 18.09
N ARG A 209 -1.79 -9.52 17.48
CA ARG A 209 -3.08 -9.21 18.12
C ARG A 209 -3.45 -10.19 19.23
N GLN A 210 -3.05 -11.44 19.12
CA GLN A 210 -3.40 -12.51 20.05
C GLN A 210 -2.92 -12.23 21.48
N VAL A 211 -1.79 -11.56 21.64
CA VAL A 211 -1.23 -11.15 22.93
C VAL A 211 -2.18 -10.20 23.69
N TYR A 212 -3.03 -9.46 22.97
CA TYR A 212 -3.94 -8.47 23.56
C TYR A 212 -5.31 -9.04 23.90
N HIS A 213 -5.69 -10.20 23.39
CA HIS A 213 -7.01 -10.80 23.64
C HIS A 213 -7.31 -10.99 25.14
N PRO A 214 -6.41 -11.57 25.96
CA PRO A 214 -6.70 -11.72 27.39
C PRO A 214 -6.95 -10.40 28.11
N ILE A 215 -6.30 -9.33 27.65
CA ILE A 215 -6.45 -7.98 28.22
C ILE A 215 -7.82 -7.41 27.85
N VAL A 216 -8.24 -7.55 26.59
CA VAL A 216 -9.54 -7.09 26.11
C VAL A 216 -10.67 -7.89 26.73
N ASP A 217 -10.53 -9.21 26.87
CA ASP A 217 -11.53 -10.07 27.52
C ASP A 217 -11.75 -9.67 28.98
N ALA A 218 -10.66 -9.36 29.69
CA ALA A 218 -10.76 -8.88 31.07
C ALA A 218 -11.53 -7.55 31.18
N LEU A 219 -11.26 -6.60 30.22
CA LEU A 219 -11.95 -5.31 30.16
C LEU A 219 -13.48 -5.45 29.97
N LEU A 220 -13.89 -6.42 29.16
CA LEU A 220 -15.31 -6.68 28.89
C LEU A 220 -16.08 -7.10 30.14
N LEU A 221 -15.40 -7.57 31.19
CA LEU A 221 -15.98 -7.94 32.48
C LEU A 221 -16.02 -6.79 33.47
N ASN A 222 -15.35 -5.68 33.21
CA ASN A 222 -15.26 -4.54 34.10
C ASN A 222 -16.63 -3.85 34.31
N PRO A 223 -16.86 -3.19 35.48
CA PRO A 223 -18.11 -2.51 35.78
C PRO A 223 -18.36 -1.34 34.80
N VAL A 224 -19.64 -0.97 34.71
CA VAL A 224 -20.08 0.22 33.96
C VAL A 224 -19.46 1.46 34.57
N LEU A 225 -18.99 2.36 33.73
CA LEU A 225 -18.57 3.70 34.10
C LEU A 225 -19.80 4.61 34.10
N LEU A 226 -20.07 5.26 35.23
CA LEU A 226 -21.06 6.35 35.32
C LEU A 226 -20.33 7.67 35.07
N LEU A 227 -20.82 8.46 34.12
CA LEU A 227 -20.35 9.82 33.88
C LEU A 227 -20.90 10.77 34.96
N ASN A 228 -20.13 11.80 35.29
CA ASN A 228 -20.50 12.81 36.28
C ASN A 228 -21.24 13.97 35.65
#